data_2ab1d20982ccbcc6648c5ceaaf353c25
#
_entry.id   2ab1d20982ccbcc6648c5ceaaf353c25
#
_cell.length_a   1.000
_cell.length_b   1.000
_cell.length_c   1.000
_cell.angle_alpha   90.00
_cell.angle_beta   90.00
_cell.angle_gamma   90.00
#
_symmetry.space_group_name_H-M   'P 1'
#
loop_
_entity.id
_entity.type
_entity.pdbx_description
1 polymer ?
#
loop_
_entity_poly.entity_id
_entity_poly.type
_entity_poly.pdbx_seq_one_letter_code
_entity_poly.pdbx_strand_id
1 'polypeptide(L)'
;QTPANLLLSAPQYQALNQEMCEKNLSTTHIAIPIHPWQLPRMLERLYGTEHQQKIVVVLDFQALTMLASSSTRSLLLDSPSAYSTKLPLAIFALNSQRYLPPLKLINGEKNQRILQQAKTLDATLKAQLYLWEETQWWTYMEQGHCHDKSSDNPYFYQEKPTQLGILLRRLPEEVCRDTTRLIPMASLAHYGSDYHLFDEWFKDKLDDMSRLHTAVQEAFAEICEIFFGTMLRCLKLGFIPELHGQNIVLVTEQAHTVGLLLRDHDSVRIYLPWLTEQGIADPCYLSPPNFRNRLYC
;
A
#
# COMPACT_ATOMS: atom_id res chain seq x y z
N GLN A 1 2.40 -17.01 -9.14
CA GLN A 1 2.81 -16.95 -7.73
C GLN A 1 1.59 -16.68 -6.86
N THR A 2 1.54 -17.28 -5.66
CA THR A 2 0.51 -17.05 -4.66
C THR A 2 1.04 -16.15 -3.54
N PRO A 3 0.20 -15.52 -2.70
CA PRO A 3 0.67 -14.77 -1.54
C PRO A 3 1.61 -15.58 -0.64
N ALA A 4 1.31 -16.86 -0.44
CA ALA A 4 2.12 -17.75 0.38
C ALA A 4 3.56 -17.90 -0.15
N ASN A 5 3.74 -17.99 -1.48
CA ASN A 5 5.07 -18.09 -2.08
C ASN A 5 5.95 -16.84 -1.83
N LEU A 6 5.32 -15.69 -1.58
CA LEU A 6 5.99 -14.40 -1.44
C LEU A 6 6.22 -14.00 0.02
N LEU A 7 5.38 -14.52 0.93
CA LEU A 7 5.38 -14.11 2.34
C LEU A 7 6.05 -15.12 3.27
N LEU A 8 6.07 -16.41 2.90
CA LEU A 8 6.51 -17.49 3.78
C LEU A 8 7.96 -17.90 3.48
N SER A 9 8.69 -18.24 4.52
CA SER A 9 9.95 -18.97 4.39
C SER A 9 9.70 -20.38 3.85
N ALA A 10 10.73 -21.04 3.31
CA ALA A 10 10.56 -22.40 2.77
C ALA A 10 9.99 -23.41 3.77
N PRO A 11 10.42 -23.47 5.06
CA PRO A 11 9.80 -24.35 6.03
C PRO A 11 8.33 -24.02 6.32
N GLN A 12 7.98 -22.73 6.42
CA GLN A 12 6.61 -22.28 6.64
C GLN A 12 5.71 -22.64 5.45
N TYR A 13 6.22 -22.46 4.24
CA TYR A 13 5.49 -22.83 3.02
C TYR A 13 5.27 -24.34 2.93
N GLN A 14 6.23 -25.17 3.33
CA GLN A 14 6.06 -26.62 3.40
C GLN A 14 4.98 -27.02 4.41
N ALA A 15 4.97 -26.42 5.62
CA ALA A 15 3.95 -26.72 6.63
C ALA A 15 2.54 -26.31 6.15
N LEU A 16 2.40 -25.15 5.52
CA LEU A 16 1.13 -24.73 4.91
C LEU A 16 0.67 -25.74 3.83
N ASN A 17 1.57 -26.12 2.93
CA ASN A 17 1.24 -27.07 1.86
C ASN A 17 0.87 -28.45 2.40
N GLN A 18 1.50 -28.90 3.47
CA GLN A 18 1.13 -30.15 4.13
C GLN A 18 -0.32 -30.09 4.62
N GLU A 19 -0.72 -29.05 5.36
CA GLU A 19 -2.09 -28.89 5.81
C GLU A 19 -3.08 -28.79 4.63
N MET A 20 -2.74 -28.05 3.58
CA MET A 20 -3.57 -27.94 2.39
C MET A 20 -3.73 -29.30 1.68
N CYS A 21 -2.69 -30.13 1.62
CA CYS A 21 -2.76 -31.48 1.07
C CYS A 21 -3.64 -32.42 1.93
N GLU A 22 -3.46 -32.40 3.25
CA GLU A 22 -4.27 -33.18 4.19
C GLU A 22 -5.77 -32.87 4.09
N LYS A 23 -6.09 -31.59 3.84
CA LYS A 23 -7.47 -31.11 3.64
C LYS A 23 -7.95 -31.22 2.17
N ASN A 24 -7.15 -31.74 1.24
CA ASN A 24 -7.42 -31.84 -0.21
C ASN A 24 -7.67 -30.45 -0.87
N LEU A 25 -6.96 -29.41 -0.48
CA LEU A 25 -7.13 -28.04 -0.95
C LEU A 25 -6.04 -27.57 -1.92
N SER A 26 -4.90 -28.26 -1.99
CA SER A 26 -3.67 -27.80 -2.65
C SER A 26 -3.81 -27.50 -4.14
N THR A 27 -4.77 -28.13 -4.83
CA THR A 27 -5.01 -27.95 -6.27
C THR A 27 -6.18 -27.04 -6.60
N THR A 28 -7.02 -26.70 -5.62
CA THR A 28 -8.29 -25.98 -5.83
C THR A 28 -8.36 -24.64 -5.11
N HIS A 29 -7.50 -24.43 -4.11
CA HIS A 29 -7.55 -23.25 -3.26
C HIS A 29 -6.22 -22.50 -3.24
N ILE A 30 -6.30 -21.21 -2.94
CA ILE A 30 -5.14 -20.33 -2.67
C ILE A 30 -5.22 -19.89 -1.22
N ALA A 31 -4.13 -20.08 -0.48
CA ALA A 31 -4.04 -19.56 0.89
C ALA A 31 -3.73 -18.08 0.88
N ILE A 32 -4.51 -17.29 1.63
CA ILE A 32 -4.29 -15.87 1.89
C ILE A 32 -4.33 -15.61 3.39
N PRO A 33 -3.46 -14.73 3.93
CA PRO A 33 -3.51 -14.35 5.33
C PRO A 33 -4.74 -13.49 5.61
N ILE A 34 -5.34 -13.70 6.77
CA ILE A 34 -6.47 -12.91 7.26
C ILE A 34 -6.12 -12.38 8.64
N HIS A 35 -6.44 -11.11 8.88
CA HIS A 35 -6.30 -10.52 10.20
C HIS A 35 -7.20 -11.25 11.22
N PRO A 36 -6.72 -11.65 12.41
CA PRO A 36 -7.52 -12.40 13.39
C PRO A 36 -8.84 -11.72 13.77
N TRP A 37 -8.85 -10.40 13.84
CA TRP A 37 -10.06 -9.61 14.08
C TRP A 37 -11.12 -9.74 12.97
N GLN A 38 -10.68 -9.91 11.71
CA GLN A 38 -11.54 -9.99 10.54
C GLN A 38 -12.23 -11.34 10.42
N LEU A 39 -11.51 -12.43 10.76
CA LEU A 39 -11.93 -13.79 10.45
C LEU A 39 -13.32 -14.17 10.98
N PRO A 40 -13.66 -14.07 12.29
CA PRO A 40 -14.97 -14.45 12.79
C PRO A 40 -16.09 -13.58 12.19
N ARG A 41 -15.87 -12.27 12.09
CA ARG A 41 -16.85 -11.32 11.54
C ARG A 41 -17.19 -11.59 10.09
N MET A 42 -16.18 -11.94 9.30
CA MET A 42 -16.33 -12.27 7.91
C MET A 42 -17.11 -13.59 7.71
N LEU A 43 -16.75 -14.63 8.45
CA LEU A 43 -17.41 -15.95 8.34
C LEU A 43 -18.87 -15.89 8.76
N GLU A 44 -19.17 -15.30 9.91
CA GLU A 44 -20.54 -15.23 10.44
C GLU A 44 -21.46 -14.40 9.54
N ARG A 45 -20.97 -13.32 8.99
CA ARG A 45 -21.79 -12.34 8.30
C ARG A 45 -21.94 -12.59 6.80
N LEU A 46 -20.85 -12.98 6.12
CA LEU A 46 -20.80 -12.96 4.66
C LEU A 46 -20.46 -14.30 4.00
N TYR A 47 -19.63 -15.11 4.63
CA TYR A 47 -19.07 -16.31 4.00
C TYR A 47 -19.52 -17.62 4.65
N GLY A 48 -20.63 -17.61 5.42
CA GLY A 48 -21.13 -18.82 6.07
C GLY A 48 -21.49 -19.94 5.07
N THR A 49 -22.14 -19.59 3.97
CA THR A 49 -22.50 -20.53 2.91
C THR A 49 -21.26 -21.08 2.22
N GLU A 50 -20.32 -20.22 1.84
CA GLU A 50 -19.07 -20.63 1.19
C GLU A 50 -18.20 -21.48 2.11
N HIS A 51 -18.25 -21.21 3.41
CA HIS A 51 -17.54 -22.02 4.39
C HIS A 51 -18.18 -23.41 4.52
N GLN A 52 -19.50 -23.52 4.58
CA GLN A 52 -20.23 -24.81 4.57
C GLN A 52 -19.97 -25.61 3.29
N GLN A 53 -19.90 -24.93 2.16
CA GLN A 53 -19.62 -25.55 0.85
C GLN A 53 -18.12 -25.79 0.59
N LYS A 54 -17.24 -25.48 1.54
CA LYS A 54 -15.77 -25.58 1.42
C LYS A 54 -15.17 -24.76 0.27
N ILE A 55 -15.85 -23.69 -0.15
CA ILE A 55 -15.30 -22.69 -1.08
C ILE A 55 -14.32 -21.75 -0.34
N VAL A 56 -14.64 -21.43 0.90
CA VAL A 56 -13.77 -20.74 1.84
C VAL A 56 -13.48 -21.67 3.00
N VAL A 57 -12.22 -22.02 3.20
CA VAL A 57 -11.78 -22.94 4.25
C VAL A 57 -10.81 -22.23 5.17
N VAL A 58 -11.06 -22.31 6.47
CA VAL A 58 -10.13 -21.80 7.48
C VAL A 58 -9.06 -22.84 7.73
N LEU A 59 -7.80 -22.43 7.65
CA LEU A 59 -6.65 -23.25 7.99
C LEU A 59 -6.23 -22.98 9.44
N ASP A 60 -5.69 -23.99 10.10
CA ASP A 60 -5.13 -23.88 11.44
C ASP A 60 -3.71 -23.31 11.43
N PHE A 61 -3.10 -23.25 10.24
CA PHE A 61 -1.75 -22.74 10.02
C PHE A 61 -1.61 -21.29 10.47
N GLN A 62 -0.67 -21.04 11.36
CA GLN A 62 -0.33 -19.73 11.91
C GLN A 62 1.19 -19.57 11.94
N ALA A 63 1.75 -18.87 10.99
CA ALA A 63 3.21 -18.72 10.90
C ALA A 63 3.69 -17.28 10.67
N LEU A 64 2.78 -16.33 10.47
CA LEU A 64 3.16 -14.95 10.20
C LEU A 64 2.95 -14.09 11.45
N THR A 65 4.06 -13.58 12.01
CA THR A 65 4.03 -12.45 12.93
C THR A 65 4.15 -11.18 12.09
N MET A 66 3.20 -10.27 12.27
CA MET A 66 3.15 -9.02 11.53
C MET A 66 3.06 -7.83 12.47
N LEU A 67 3.81 -6.78 12.15
CA LEU A 67 3.84 -5.53 12.89
C LEU A 67 2.88 -4.52 12.24
N ALA A 68 2.12 -3.81 13.05
CA ALA A 68 1.27 -2.73 12.57
C ALA A 68 2.12 -1.56 12.07
N SER A 69 1.77 -1.02 10.91
CA SER A 69 2.34 0.22 10.39
C SER A 69 1.51 1.44 10.85
N SER A 70 1.81 2.62 10.31
CA SER A 70 0.99 3.82 10.50
C SER A 70 -0.46 3.69 9.98
N SER A 71 -0.82 2.57 9.36
CA SER A 71 -2.17 2.21 8.91
C SER A 71 -2.63 0.96 9.63
N THR A 72 -3.86 0.97 10.17
CA THR A 72 -4.44 -0.14 10.94
C THR A 72 -4.51 -1.47 10.21
N ARG A 73 -4.50 -1.46 8.88
CA ARG A 73 -4.63 -2.66 8.02
C ARG A 73 -3.43 -2.91 7.12
N SER A 74 -2.39 -2.08 7.22
CA SER A 74 -1.12 -2.30 6.52
C SER A 74 -0.11 -2.83 7.50
N LEU A 75 0.37 -4.05 7.25
CA LEU A 75 1.18 -4.83 8.15
C LEU A 75 2.54 -5.11 7.53
N LEU A 76 3.58 -5.01 8.32
CA LEU A 76 4.95 -5.37 7.96
C LEU A 76 5.24 -6.77 8.50
N LEU A 77 6.03 -7.56 7.78
CA LEU A 77 6.55 -8.80 8.32
C LEU A 77 7.55 -8.51 9.44
N ASP A 78 7.50 -9.28 10.53
CA ASP A 78 8.45 -9.21 11.65
C ASP A 78 9.79 -9.88 11.31
N SER A 79 10.25 -9.65 10.10
CA SER A 79 11.56 -10.11 9.59
C SER A 79 11.94 -9.23 8.41
N PRO A 80 13.23 -9.06 8.11
CA PRO A 80 13.65 -8.32 6.92
C PRO A 80 12.96 -8.87 5.67
N SER A 81 12.09 -8.08 5.07
CA SER A 81 11.36 -8.44 3.87
C SER A 81 11.12 -7.21 3.02
N ALA A 82 11.24 -7.39 1.70
CA ALA A 82 10.82 -6.35 0.75
C ALA A 82 9.28 -6.23 0.64
N TYR A 83 8.53 -7.13 1.30
CA TYR A 83 7.07 -7.16 1.21
C TYR A 83 6.39 -6.62 2.46
N SER A 84 5.27 -5.97 2.26
CA SER A 84 4.27 -5.66 3.27
C SER A 84 2.88 -6.02 2.75
N THR A 85 1.90 -6.09 3.63
CA THR A 85 0.55 -6.48 3.26
C THR A 85 -0.45 -5.38 3.61
N LYS A 86 -1.52 -5.28 2.82
CA LYS A 86 -2.72 -4.52 3.17
C LYS A 86 -3.89 -5.50 3.18
N LEU A 87 -4.51 -5.68 4.34
CA LEU A 87 -5.60 -6.63 4.56
C LEU A 87 -6.91 -5.88 4.81
N PRO A 88 -8.08 -6.43 4.42
CA PRO A 88 -9.36 -5.89 4.85
C PRO A 88 -9.52 -6.03 6.36
N LEU A 89 -10.19 -5.07 6.97
CA LEU A 89 -10.46 -5.05 8.39
C LEU A 89 -11.86 -4.48 8.63
N ALA A 90 -12.75 -5.23 9.29
CA ALA A 90 -14.14 -4.86 9.55
C ALA A 90 -14.24 -3.82 10.69
N ILE A 91 -13.58 -2.69 10.50
CA ILE A 91 -13.68 -1.53 11.38
C ILE A 91 -14.07 -0.29 10.59
N PHE A 92 -14.74 0.62 11.26
CA PHE A 92 -15.05 1.94 10.75
C PHE A 92 -14.12 2.95 11.43
N ALA A 93 -13.30 3.64 10.66
CA ALA A 93 -12.37 4.62 11.16
C ALA A 93 -12.22 5.78 10.17
N LEU A 94 -12.14 7.02 10.67
CA LEU A 94 -11.99 8.22 9.85
C LEU A 94 -13.04 8.29 8.72
N ASN A 95 -14.31 8.08 9.07
CA ASN A 95 -15.46 8.12 8.16
C ASN A 95 -15.44 7.11 7.01
N SER A 96 -14.68 6.01 7.11
CA SER A 96 -14.69 4.96 6.11
C SER A 96 -14.51 3.57 6.71
N GLN A 97 -15.14 2.59 6.05
CA GLN A 97 -14.86 1.17 6.31
C GLN A 97 -13.47 0.80 5.78
N ARG A 98 -12.73 0.04 6.58
CA ARG A 98 -11.35 -0.34 6.24
C ARG A 98 -11.29 -1.64 5.42
N TYR A 99 -12.21 -1.79 4.47
CA TYR A 99 -12.24 -2.88 3.51
C TYR A 99 -11.23 -2.70 2.37
N LEU A 100 -11.09 -3.73 1.55
CA LEU A 100 -10.19 -3.75 0.40
C LEU A 100 -10.98 -3.98 -0.91
N PRO A 101 -11.69 -2.95 -1.43
CA PRO A 101 -12.52 -3.09 -2.61
C PRO A 101 -11.68 -3.43 -3.86
N PRO A 102 -12.09 -4.43 -4.68
CA PRO A 102 -11.43 -4.76 -5.94
C PRO A 102 -11.29 -3.55 -6.87
N LEU A 103 -12.32 -2.71 -6.92
CA LEU A 103 -12.31 -1.45 -7.66
C LEU A 103 -11.09 -0.57 -7.34
N LYS A 104 -10.79 -0.41 -6.05
CA LYS A 104 -9.64 0.39 -5.61
C LYS A 104 -8.31 -0.26 -5.99
N LEU A 105 -8.23 -1.57 -5.95
CA LEU A 105 -7.05 -2.32 -6.38
C LEU A 105 -6.79 -2.13 -7.88
N ILE A 106 -7.84 -2.27 -8.70
CA ILE A 106 -7.75 -2.07 -10.15
C ILE A 106 -7.37 -0.63 -10.50
N ASN A 107 -8.03 0.35 -9.87
CA ASN A 107 -7.71 1.76 -10.10
C ASN A 107 -6.32 2.12 -9.55
N GLY A 108 -5.88 1.49 -8.46
CA GLY A 108 -4.52 1.64 -7.92
C GLY A 108 -3.45 1.20 -8.91
N GLU A 109 -3.64 0.07 -9.61
CA GLU A 109 -2.72 -0.34 -10.69
C GLU A 109 -2.65 0.69 -11.83
N LYS A 110 -3.81 1.27 -12.20
CA LYS A 110 -3.86 2.30 -13.25
C LYS A 110 -3.12 3.56 -12.81
N ASN A 111 -3.31 3.97 -11.56
CA ASN A 111 -2.60 5.11 -10.98
C ASN A 111 -1.09 4.86 -10.87
N GLN A 112 -0.68 3.67 -10.48
CA GLN A 112 0.74 3.33 -10.45
C GLN A 112 1.40 3.48 -11.83
N ARG A 113 0.69 3.13 -12.91
CA ARG A 113 1.18 3.35 -14.28
C ARG A 113 1.34 4.82 -14.61
N ILE A 114 0.39 5.69 -14.19
CA ILE A 114 0.51 7.15 -14.34
C ILE A 114 1.75 7.67 -13.62
N LEU A 115 1.94 7.25 -12.36
CA LEU A 115 3.10 7.65 -11.56
C LEU A 115 4.43 7.17 -12.18
N GLN A 116 4.47 5.96 -12.71
CA GLN A 116 5.64 5.43 -13.42
C GLN A 116 5.91 6.20 -14.72
N GLN A 117 4.88 6.53 -15.49
CA GLN A 117 5.02 7.33 -16.70
C GLN A 117 5.49 8.76 -16.39
N ALA A 118 4.99 9.37 -15.31
CA ALA A 118 5.45 10.68 -14.85
C ALA A 118 6.95 10.70 -14.56
N LYS A 119 7.50 9.63 -13.97
CA LYS A 119 8.96 9.48 -13.75
C LYS A 119 9.75 9.45 -15.06
N THR A 120 9.15 9.07 -16.18
CA THR A 120 9.84 9.13 -17.49
C THR A 120 9.80 10.51 -18.11
N LEU A 121 8.82 11.35 -17.75
CA LEU A 121 8.63 12.70 -18.27
C LEU A 121 9.35 13.78 -17.47
N ASP A 122 9.66 13.54 -16.21
CA ASP A 122 10.31 14.51 -15.32
C ASP A 122 11.52 13.87 -14.63
N ALA A 123 12.72 14.40 -14.90
CA ALA A 123 13.97 13.89 -14.38
C ALA A 123 14.07 13.98 -12.83
N THR A 124 13.45 15.00 -12.24
CA THR A 124 13.44 15.15 -10.78
C THR A 124 12.51 14.10 -10.15
N LEU A 125 11.32 13.87 -10.72
CA LEU A 125 10.46 12.79 -10.26
C LEU A 125 11.14 11.41 -10.45
N LYS A 126 11.88 11.22 -11.53
CA LYS A 126 12.66 10.00 -11.73
C LYS A 126 13.68 9.76 -10.60
N ALA A 127 14.34 10.81 -10.14
CA ALA A 127 15.40 10.74 -9.13
C ALA A 127 14.86 10.66 -7.69
N GLN A 128 13.74 11.34 -7.39
CA GLN A 128 13.27 11.56 -6.01
C GLN A 128 11.96 10.86 -5.66
N LEU A 129 11.22 10.33 -6.65
CA LEU A 129 9.95 9.65 -6.42
C LEU A 129 10.13 8.14 -6.52
N TYR A 130 9.92 7.45 -5.42
CA TYR A 130 9.88 6.00 -5.33
C TYR A 130 8.45 5.53 -5.13
N LEU A 131 8.12 4.36 -5.62
CA LEU A 131 6.76 3.82 -5.56
C LEU A 131 6.79 2.42 -4.96
N TRP A 132 6.01 2.17 -3.92
CA TRP A 132 5.66 0.81 -3.58
C TRP A 132 5.02 0.15 -4.79
N GLU A 133 5.42 -1.07 -5.12
CA GLU A 133 4.75 -1.85 -6.14
C GLU A 133 3.46 -2.45 -5.54
N GLU A 134 2.31 -2.04 -6.07
CA GLU A 134 0.98 -2.42 -5.58
C GLU A 134 0.16 -3.16 -6.66
N THR A 135 0.83 -3.91 -7.53
CA THR A 135 0.19 -4.64 -8.65
C THR A 135 -0.16 -6.08 -8.32
N GLN A 136 0.31 -6.59 -7.18
CA GLN A 136 0.06 -7.96 -6.73
C GLN A 136 -1.04 -7.98 -5.68
N TRP A 137 -2.23 -8.45 -6.08
CA TRP A 137 -3.35 -8.55 -5.17
C TRP A 137 -4.26 -9.71 -5.55
N TRP A 138 -4.97 -10.23 -4.57
CA TRP A 138 -5.96 -11.30 -4.69
C TRP A 138 -7.21 -10.89 -3.93
N THR A 139 -8.36 -11.22 -4.48
CA THR A 139 -9.65 -11.00 -3.84
C THR A 139 -10.59 -12.16 -4.14
N TYR A 140 -11.51 -12.40 -3.23
CA TYR A 140 -12.56 -13.37 -3.46
C TYR A 140 -13.49 -12.89 -4.57
N MET A 141 -13.84 -13.83 -5.48
CA MET A 141 -14.85 -13.61 -6.50
C MET A 141 -15.80 -14.81 -6.50
N GLU A 142 -17.11 -14.57 -6.50
CA GLU A 142 -18.07 -15.65 -6.65
C GLU A 142 -17.96 -16.29 -8.02
N GLN A 143 -18.29 -17.59 -8.07
CA GLN A 143 -18.29 -18.35 -9.32
C GLN A 143 -19.24 -17.69 -10.35
N GLY A 144 -18.80 -17.56 -11.58
CA GLY A 144 -19.56 -16.92 -12.65
C GLY A 144 -19.32 -15.42 -12.82
N HIS A 145 -18.62 -14.77 -11.89
CA HIS A 145 -18.19 -13.39 -12.08
C HIS A 145 -16.86 -13.31 -12.83
N CYS A 146 -16.79 -12.40 -13.80
CA CYS A 146 -15.59 -12.22 -14.61
C CYS A 146 -14.50 -11.43 -13.86
N HIS A 147 -13.25 -11.86 -13.99
CA HIS A 147 -12.06 -11.18 -13.48
C HIS A 147 -11.50 -10.12 -14.45
N ASP A 148 -12.25 -9.71 -15.47
CA ASP A 148 -11.81 -8.70 -16.41
C ASP A 148 -11.67 -7.35 -15.71
N LYS A 149 -10.43 -6.90 -15.54
CA LYS A 149 -10.08 -5.62 -14.93
C LYS A 149 -10.45 -4.42 -15.78
N SER A 150 -10.83 -4.62 -17.03
CA SER A 150 -11.31 -3.54 -17.92
C SER A 150 -12.82 -3.36 -17.86
N SER A 151 -13.55 -4.33 -17.31
CA SER A 151 -15.01 -4.32 -17.24
C SER A 151 -15.51 -3.58 -15.99
N ASP A 152 -16.61 -2.88 -16.14
CA ASP A 152 -17.35 -2.25 -15.05
C ASP A 152 -18.32 -3.27 -14.44
N ASN A 153 -17.79 -4.33 -13.86
CA ASN A 153 -18.58 -5.41 -13.28
C ASN A 153 -19.24 -4.93 -11.97
N PRO A 154 -20.58 -4.94 -11.87
CA PRO A 154 -21.29 -4.51 -10.66
C PRO A 154 -20.88 -5.26 -9.40
N TYR A 155 -20.36 -6.48 -9.53
CA TYR A 155 -19.87 -7.27 -8.40
C TYR A 155 -18.70 -6.60 -7.67
N PHE A 156 -17.88 -5.79 -8.34
CA PHE A 156 -16.77 -5.06 -7.72
C PHE A 156 -17.21 -4.04 -6.66
N TYR A 157 -18.48 -3.67 -6.66
CA TYR A 157 -19.07 -2.70 -5.74
C TYR A 157 -19.83 -3.36 -4.59
N GLN A 158 -19.97 -4.68 -4.60
CA GLN A 158 -20.66 -5.41 -3.54
C GLN A 158 -19.78 -5.53 -2.29
N GLU A 159 -20.42 -5.79 -1.15
CA GLU A 159 -19.72 -5.88 0.14
C GLU A 159 -18.80 -7.11 0.21
N LYS A 160 -19.26 -8.24 -0.30
CA LYS A 160 -18.59 -9.53 -0.15
C LYS A 160 -17.13 -9.54 -0.67
N PRO A 161 -16.84 -9.14 -1.92
CA PRO A 161 -15.47 -9.14 -2.43
C PRO A 161 -14.55 -8.13 -1.73
N THR A 162 -15.11 -7.18 -0.96
CA THR A 162 -14.30 -6.16 -0.27
C THR A 162 -13.69 -6.67 1.03
N GLN A 163 -14.16 -7.79 1.55
CA GLN A 163 -13.81 -8.27 2.89
C GLN A 163 -12.89 -9.50 2.91
N LEU A 164 -12.63 -10.12 1.77
CA LEU A 164 -11.71 -11.24 1.64
C LEU A 164 -10.74 -10.99 0.48
N GLY A 165 -9.55 -10.58 0.82
CA GLY A 165 -8.51 -10.29 -0.15
C GLY A 165 -7.21 -9.87 0.52
N ILE A 166 -6.21 -9.63 -0.30
CA ILE A 166 -4.89 -9.16 0.10
C ILE A 166 -4.29 -8.31 -1.02
N LEU A 167 -3.66 -7.21 -0.66
CA LEU A 167 -2.71 -6.49 -1.48
C LEU A 167 -1.31 -6.70 -0.91
N LEU A 168 -0.39 -7.21 -1.73
CA LEU A 168 1.04 -7.22 -1.43
C LEU A 168 1.69 -5.96 -1.99
N ARG A 169 2.50 -5.34 -1.18
CA ARG A 169 3.35 -4.22 -1.53
C ARG A 169 4.80 -4.66 -1.53
N ARG A 170 5.49 -4.42 -2.61
CA ARG A 170 6.91 -4.69 -2.70
C ARG A 170 7.71 -3.38 -2.70
N LEU A 171 8.74 -3.31 -1.89
CA LEU A 171 9.69 -2.19 -1.94
C LEU A 171 10.42 -2.18 -3.28
N PRO A 172 10.59 -1.02 -3.90
CA PRO A 172 11.46 -0.90 -5.08
C PRO A 172 12.91 -1.14 -4.69
N GLU A 173 13.66 -1.79 -5.57
CA GLU A 173 15.05 -2.19 -5.31
C GLU A 173 15.96 -0.99 -5.03
N GLU A 174 15.64 0.16 -5.60
CA GLU A 174 16.40 1.41 -5.43
C GLU A 174 16.50 1.88 -3.97
N VAL A 175 15.52 1.52 -3.12
CA VAL A 175 15.51 1.90 -1.70
C VAL A 175 15.91 0.76 -0.76
N CYS A 176 16.24 -0.42 -1.28
CA CYS A 176 16.67 -1.60 -0.52
C CYS A 176 18.19 -1.63 -0.33
N ARG A 177 18.82 -0.50 0.02
CA ARG A 177 20.26 -0.39 0.24
C ARG A 177 20.56 -0.26 1.73
N ASP A 178 21.69 -0.76 2.17
CA ASP A 178 22.11 -0.69 3.59
C ASP A 178 22.25 0.75 4.10
N THR A 179 22.55 1.69 3.21
CA THR A 179 22.68 3.12 3.53
C THR A 179 21.36 3.88 3.54
N THR A 180 20.30 3.27 3.02
CA THR A 180 18.96 3.91 2.92
C THR A 180 18.15 3.62 4.18
N ARG A 181 17.54 4.65 4.74
CA ARG A 181 16.54 4.54 5.80
C ARG A 181 15.19 5.00 5.29
N LEU A 182 14.16 4.28 5.65
CA LEU A 182 12.77 4.53 5.29
C LEU A 182 12.00 4.99 6.52
N ILE A 183 11.58 6.25 6.53
CA ILE A 183 10.95 6.89 7.68
C ILE A 183 9.54 7.29 7.31
N PRO A 184 8.50 6.64 7.91
CA PRO A 184 7.12 7.10 7.72
C PRO A 184 6.99 8.57 8.14
N MET A 185 6.53 9.43 7.23
CA MET A 185 6.43 10.87 7.51
C MET A 185 5.54 11.16 8.73
N ALA A 186 4.54 10.32 9.00
CA ALA A 186 3.70 10.43 10.19
C ALA A 186 4.49 10.26 11.50
N SER A 187 5.64 9.57 11.50
CA SER A 187 6.47 9.37 12.69
C SER A 187 7.24 10.61 13.11
N LEU A 188 7.39 11.59 12.22
CA LEU A 188 8.06 12.87 12.54
C LEU A 188 7.29 13.68 13.59
N ALA A 189 5.98 13.45 13.74
CA ALA A 189 5.14 14.12 14.73
C ALA A 189 4.95 13.28 16.00
N HIS A 190 5.74 12.22 16.20
CA HIS A 190 5.61 11.37 17.38
C HIS A 190 6.28 12.02 18.58
N TYR A 191 5.48 12.40 19.56
CA TYR A 191 5.92 12.91 20.85
C TYR A 191 5.65 11.86 21.93
N GLY A 192 6.61 11.52 22.73
CA GLY A 192 6.40 10.63 23.89
C GLY A 192 7.29 9.40 23.97
N SER A 193 8.32 9.31 23.13
CA SER A 193 9.44 8.41 23.35
C SER A 193 10.63 9.18 23.92
N ASP A 194 11.43 8.53 24.74
CA ASP A 194 12.70 9.06 25.23
C ASP A 194 13.74 9.21 24.10
N TYR A 195 13.36 8.86 22.90
CA TYR A 195 14.21 8.86 21.71
C TYR A 195 13.41 9.32 20.48
N HIS A 196 13.94 10.31 19.77
CA HIS A 196 13.41 10.76 18.49
C HIS A 196 14.46 10.59 17.39
N LEU A 197 14.02 10.38 16.16
CA LEU A 197 14.91 10.23 15.02
C LEU A 197 15.91 11.39 14.87
N PHE A 198 15.49 12.61 15.15
CA PHE A 198 16.35 13.79 15.10
C PHE A 198 17.47 13.77 16.14
N ASP A 199 17.28 13.07 17.26
CA ASP A 199 18.35 12.90 18.26
C ASP A 199 19.48 12.03 17.69
N GLU A 200 19.19 11.04 16.87
CA GLU A 200 20.20 10.27 16.14
C GLU A 200 20.87 11.09 15.05
N TRP A 201 20.08 11.80 14.26
CA TRP A 201 20.60 12.59 13.15
C TRP A 201 21.51 13.73 13.58
N PHE A 202 21.21 14.33 14.71
CA PHE A 202 21.90 15.53 15.22
C PHE A 202 22.64 15.30 16.52
N LYS A 203 22.96 14.04 16.85
CA LYS A 203 23.62 13.65 18.10
C LYS A 203 24.93 14.44 18.38
N ASP A 204 25.66 14.78 17.32
CA ASP A 204 26.90 15.58 17.39
C ASP A 204 26.65 17.09 17.58
N LYS A 205 25.39 17.51 17.62
CA LYS A 205 24.96 18.91 17.78
C LYS A 205 24.12 19.14 19.04
N LEU A 206 23.83 18.09 19.81
CA LEU A 206 22.96 18.17 20.99
C LEU A 206 23.52 19.08 22.10
N ASP A 207 24.83 19.23 22.18
CA ASP A 207 25.50 20.09 23.16
C ASP A 207 25.49 21.59 22.79
N ASP A 208 25.10 21.92 21.57
CA ASP A 208 25.02 23.30 21.06
C ASP A 208 23.63 23.58 20.46
N MET A 209 22.78 24.22 21.26
CA MET A 209 21.39 24.51 20.87
C MET A 209 21.25 25.36 19.63
N SER A 210 22.20 26.25 19.35
CA SER A 210 22.17 27.09 18.13
C SER A 210 22.44 26.23 16.87
N ARG A 211 23.45 25.40 16.96
CA ARG A 211 23.78 24.43 15.86
C ARG A 211 22.67 23.42 15.65
N LEU A 212 22.09 22.91 16.73
CA LEU A 212 20.96 21.97 16.67
C LEU A 212 19.76 22.62 15.99
N HIS A 213 19.39 23.83 16.41
CA HIS A 213 18.25 24.56 15.82
C HIS A 213 18.45 24.80 14.31
N THR A 214 19.64 25.21 13.90
CA THR A 214 19.96 25.39 12.47
C THR A 214 19.85 24.07 11.71
N ALA A 215 20.42 23.00 12.22
CA ALA A 215 20.38 21.68 11.57
C ALA A 215 18.93 21.13 11.42
N VAL A 216 18.08 21.34 12.43
CA VAL A 216 16.66 20.95 12.36
C VAL A 216 15.91 21.78 11.31
N GLN A 217 16.18 23.09 11.24
CA GLN A 217 15.57 23.94 10.21
C GLN A 217 16.00 23.55 8.80
N GLU A 218 17.28 23.23 8.59
CA GLU A 218 17.80 22.78 7.30
C GLU A 218 17.16 21.44 6.89
N ALA A 219 17.08 20.46 7.79
CA ALA A 219 16.43 19.18 7.51
C ALA A 219 14.94 19.35 7.21
N PHE A 220 14.25 20.24 7.93
CA PHE A 220 12.85 20.52 7.67
C PHE A 220 12.64 21.20 6.30
N ALA A 221 13.51 22.16 5.96
CA ALA A 221 13.47 22.83 4.65
C ALA A 221 13.69 21.83 3.52
N GLU A 222 14.65 20.91 3.65
CA GLU A 222 14.92 19.84 2.70
C GLU A 222 13.70 18.92 2.50
N ILE A 223 13.05 18.49 3.58
CA ILE A 223 11.81 17.70 3.52
C ILE A 223 10.71 18.47 2.78
N CYS A 224 10.52 19.75 3.10
CA CYS A 224 9.52 20.59 2.46
C CYS A 224 9.81 20.78 0.97
N GLU A 225 11.06 21.02 0.59
CA GLU A 225 11.45 21.19 -0.81
C GLU A 225 11.13 19.94 -1.64
N ILE A 226 11.51 18.76 -1.15
CA ILE A 226 11.24 17.51 -1.82
C ILE A 226 9.74 17.21 -1.86
N PHE A 227 9.03 17.43 -0.76
CA PHE A 227 7.59 17.18 -0.68
C PHE A 227 6.79 18.07 -1.63
N PHE A 228 6.94 19.40 -1.52
CA PHE A 228 6.22 20.35 -2.35
C PHE A 228 6.71 20.30 -3.80
N GLY A 229 8.00 20.11 -4.02
CA GLY A 229 8.58 19.92 -5.35
C GLY A 229 7.96 18.74 -6.09
N THR A 230 7.84 17.60 -5.42
CA THR A 230 7.18 16.40 -5.97
C THR A 230 5.70 16.68 -6.27
N MET A 231 4.97 17.29 -5.31
CA MET A 231 3.55 17.60 -5.47
C MET A 231 3.29 18.52 -6.68
N LEU A 232 4.05 19.62 -6.78
CA LEU A 232 3.88 20.60 -7.85
C LEU A 232 4.27 20.03 -9.23
N ARG A 233 5.26 19.14 -9.31
CA ARG A 233 5.62 18.45 -10.55
C ARG A 233 4.53 17.48 -10.99
N CYS A 234 3.94 16.73 -10.06
CA CYS A 234 2.77 15.88 -10.36
C CYS A 234 1.59 16.73 -10.85
N LEU A 235 1.29 17.85 -10.17
CA LEU A 235 0.22 18.76 -10.57
C LEU A 235 0.46 19.31 -11.98
N LYS A 236 1.68 19.71 -12.33
CA LYS A 236 2.05 20.17 -13.67
C LYS A 236 1.79 19.11 -14.73
N LEU A 237 1.90 17.84 -14.39
CA LEU A 237 1.60 16.71 -15.27
C LEU A 237 0.11 16.33 -15.28
N GLY A 238 -0.75 17.08 -14.58
CA GLY A 238 -2.19 16.90 -14.58
C GLY A 238 -2.74 15.92 -13.54
N PHE A 239 -1.97 15.57 -12.49
CA PHE A 239 -2.47 14.70 -11.43
C PHE A 239 -1.88 15.05 -10.07
N ILE A 240 -2.55 14.63 -9.01
CA ILE A 240 -2.05 14.75 -7.62
C ILE A 240 -2.29 13.43 -6.91
N PRO A 241 -1.23 12.74 -6.43
CA PRO A 241 -1.36 11.61 -5.51
C PRO A 241 -1.89 12.09 -4.15
N GLU A 242 -2.41 11.19 -3.34
CA GLU A 242 -2.85 11.50 -1.98
C GLU A 242 -1.64 11.62 -1.05
N LEU A 243 -1.01 12.81 -1.07
CA LEU A 243 0.20 13.11 -0.32
C LEU A 243 -0.13 13.57 1.10
N HIS A 244 -0.06 12.67 2.06
CA HIS A 244 -0.14 12.97 3.48
C HIS A 244 0.76 12.03 4.29
N GLY A 245 1.04 12.37 5.55
CA GLY A 245 2.05 11.68 6.36
C GLY A 245 1.89 10.15 6.48
N GLN A 246 0.67 9.62 6.33
CA GLN A 246 0.43 8.17 6.34
C GLN A 246 0.89 7.48 5.05
N ASN A 247 0.72 8.14 3.89
CA ASN A 247 1.00 7.55 2.57
C ASN A 247 2.41 7.83 2.08
N ILE A 248 3.17 8.63 2.81
CA ILE A 248 4.52 9.03 2.45
C ILE A 248 5.52 8.44 3.43
N VAL A 249 6.58 7.88 2.87
CA VAL A 249 7.77 7.48 3.59
C VAL A 249 8.93 8.30 3.04
N LEU A 250 9.65 9.00 3.91
CA LEU A 250 10.87 9.69 3.54
C LEU A 250 11.95 8.65 3.24
N VAL A 251 12.62 8.83 2.12
CA VAL A 251 13.82 8.08 1.76
C VAL A 251 15.02 8.92 2.15
N THR A 252 15.83 8.42 3.08
CA THR A 252 16.95 9.19 3.63
C THR A 252 18.27 8.44 3.50
N GLU A 253 19.33 9.18 3.25
CA GLU A 253 20.70 8.69 3.24
C GLU A 253 21.58 9.65 4.04
N GLN A 254 22.37 9.13 5.00
CA GLN A 254 23.27 9.95 5.84
C GLN A 254 22.60 11.18 6.48
N ALA A 255 21.38 11.00 7.03
CA ALA A 255 20.56 12.07 7.62
C ALA A 255 20.03 13.14 6.64
N HIS A 256 20.14 12.93 5.34
CA HIS A 256 19.55 13.79 4.31
C HIS A 256 18.33 13.11 3.67
N THR A 257 17.28 13.87 3.40
CA THR A 257 16.14 13.39 2.65
C THR A 257 16.46 13.40 1.16
N VAL A 258 16.48 12.24 0.51
CA VAL A 258 16.81 12.12 -0.91
C VAL A 258 15.59 11.87 -1.80
N GLY A 259 14.43 11.60 -1.20
CA GLY A 259 13.20 11.40 -1.97
C GLY A 259 12.03 10.95 -1.12
N LEU A 260 10.92 10.68 -1.80
CA LEU A 260 9.66 10.19 -1.22
C LEU A 260 9.30 8.82 -1.79
N LEU A 261 8.95 7.89 -0.92
CA LEU A 261 8.38 6.61 -1.29
C LEU A 261 6.87 6.64 -1.01
N LEU A 262 6.06 6.52 -2.06
CA LEU A 262 4.61 6.60 -1.99
C LEU A 262 3.98 5.21 -1.93
N ARG A 263 2.88 5.11 -1.18
CA ARG A 263 1.98 3.96 -1.13
C ARG A 263 0.52 4.38 -1.25
N ASP A 264 -0.38 3.39 -1.35
CA ASP A 264 -1.83 3.62 -1.49
C ASP A 264 -2.19 4.42 -2.75
N HIS A 265 -1.80 3.87 -3.91
CA HIS A 265 -2.03 4.52 -5.21
C HIS A 265 -3.50 4.58 -5.63
N ASP A 266 -4.43 4.04 -4.83
CA ASP A 266 -5.87 4.00 -5.14
C ASP A 266 -6.59 5.36 -5.03
N SER A 267 -5.89 6.43 -4.70
CA SER A 267 -6.44 7.75 -4.42
C SER A 267 -5.69 8.88 -5.15
N VAL A 268 -5.32 8.67 -6.41
CA VAL A 268 -4.78 9.73 -7.26
C VAL A 268 -5.94 10.52 -7.89
N ARG A 269 -5.87 11.85 -7.82
CA ARG A 269 -6.80 12.75 -8.50
C ARG A 269 -6.18 13.22 -9.79
N ILE A 270 -6.95 13.23 -10.88
CA ILE A 270 -6.45 13.65 -12.19
C ILE A 270 -7.32 14.77 -12.77
N TYR A 271 -6.66 15.66 -13.51
CA TYR A 271 -7.31 16.56 -14.43
C TYR A 271 -6.98 16.11 -15.85
N LEU A 272 -7.91 15.42 -16.45
CA LEU A 272 -7.71 14.69 -17.71
C LEU A 272 -7.17 15.54 -18.87
N PRO A 273 -7.65 16.80 -19.08
CA PRO A 273 -7.09 17.64 -20.16
C PRO A 273 -5.58 17.85 -20.03
N TRP A 274 -5.08 18.18 -18.86
CA TRP A 274 -3.64 18.37 -18.65
C TRP A 274 -2.86 17.05 -18.76
N LEU A 275 -3.42 15.97 -18.20
CA LEU A 275 -2.81 14.65 -18.28
C LEU A 275 -2.57 14.24 -19.73
N THR A 276 -3.59 14.39 -20.59
CA THR A 276 -3.52 14.03 -22.01
C THR A 276 -2.60 14.97 -22.80
N GLU A 277 -2.58 16.26 -22.47
CA GLU A 277 -1.66 17.24 -23.05
C GLU A 277 -0.19 16.87 -22.81
N GLN A 278 0.11 16.25 -21.66
CA GLN A 278 1.44 15.72 -21.35
C GLN A 278 1.73 14.35 -21.98
N GLY A 279 0.83 13.83 -22.80
CA GLY A 279 0.97 12.52 -23.44
C GLY A 279 0.72 11.32 -22.54
N ILE A 280 0.11 11.54 -21.37
CA ILE A 280 -0.32 10.47 -20.46
C ILE A 280 -1.75 10.08 -20.83
N ALA A 281 -1.97 8.81 -21.15
CA ALA A 281 -3.28 8.31 -21.57
C ALA A 281 -4.30 8.34 -20.41
N ASP A 282 -5.60 8.50 -20.79
CA ASP A 282 -6.71 8.32 -19.87
C ASP A 282 -6.62 6.94 -19.19
N PRO A 283 -6.55 6.87 -17.86
CA PRO A 283 -6.51 5.59 -17.15
C PRO A 283 -7.80 4.78 -17.28
N CYS A 284 -8.89 5.37 -17.79
CA CYS A 284 -10.20 4.72 -17.91
C CYS A 284 -10.60 4.06 -16.57
N TYR A 285 -10.74 4.87 -15.52
CA TYR A 285 -11.08 4.36 -14.20
C TYR A 285 -12.39 3.60 -14.18
N LEU A 286 -12.41 2.52 -13.43
CA LEU A 286 -13.67 1.89 -13.05
C LEU A 286 -14.33 2.76 -11.99
N SER A 287 -15.61 3.03 -12.15
CA SER A 287 -16.40 3.85 -11.21
C SER A 287 -17.83 3.34 -11.11
N PRO A 288 -18.43 3.41 -9.91
CA PRO A 288 -19.87 3.12 -9.78
C PRO A 288 -20.68 3.98 -10.75
N PRO A 289 -21.77 3.46 -11.33
CA PRO A 289 -22.58 4.16 -12.32
C PRO A 289 -23.01 5.57 -11.90
N ASN A 290 -23.24 5.78 -10.60
CA ASN A 290 -23.65 7.07 -10.04
C ASN A 290 -22.50 8.06 -9.79
N PHE A 291 -21.24 7.67 -10.06
CA PHE A 291 -20.04 8.46 -9.76
C PHE A 291 -19.16 8.73 -10.99
N ARG A 292 -19.56 8.26 -12.19
CA ARG A 292 -18.76 8.41 -13.42
C ARG A 292 -18.34 9.84 -13.73
N ASN A 293 -19.16 10.81 -13.32
CA ASN A 293 -18.87 12.23 -13.57
C ASN A 293 -18.03 12.92 -12.46
N ARG A 294 -17.63 12.21 -11.41
CA ARG A 294 -16.92 12.80 -10.26
C ARG A 294 -15.44 12.42 -10.14
N LEU A 295 -14.97 11.47 -10.95
CA LEU A 295 -13.56 11.00 -10.88
C LEU A 295 -12.60 11.88 -11.68
N TYR A 296 -13.13 12.76 -12.52
CA TYR A 296 -12.38 13.61 -13.43
C TYR A 296 -12.56 15.11 -13.09
N CYS A 297 -12.59 15.44 -11.82
CA CYS A 297 -12.69 16.83 -11.39
C CYS A 297 -11.38 17.36 -10.87
#